data_bd0f7d7b4485d5556f9b7645ad7579f1
#
_entry.id   bd0f7d7b4485d5556f9b7645ad7579f1
#
_cell.length_a   1.000
_cell.length_b   1.000
_cell.length_c   1.000
_cell.angle_alpha   90.00
_cell.angle_beta   90.00
_cell.angle_gamma   90.00
#
_symmetry.space_group_name_H-M   'P 1'
#
loop_
_entity.id
_entity.type
_entity.pdbx_description
1 polymer ?
#
loop_
_entity_poly.entity_id
_entity_poly.type
_entity_poly.pdbx_seq_one_letter_code
_entity_poly.pdbx_strand_id
1 'polypeptide(L)'
;MTQVETEAIAQRMLQITDEFQKQTGIADEVVDRIIEHSFRKMELVQAPPEYILLLLPDELKNYCFRCAVNALGMENMRAKEAGANV
;
A
#
# COMPACT_ATOMS: atom_id res chain seq x y z
N MET A 1 -7.17 22.33 11.17
CA MET A 1 -8.15 21.29 10.84
C MET A 1 -9.03 21.01 12.05
N THR A 2 -10.33 20.91 11.85
CA THR A 2 -11.27 20.60 12.93
C THR A 2 -11.26 19.12 13.25
N GLN A 3 -11.73 18.74 14.45
CA GLN A 3 -11.86 17.35 14.85
C GLN A 3 -12.80 16.57 13.92
N VAL A 4 -13.87 17.20 13.46
CA VAL A 4 -14.83 16.60 12.51
C VAL A 4 -14.15 16.26 11.19
N GLU A 5 -13.32 17.14 10.68
CA GLU A 5 -12.56 16.91 9.45
C GLU A 5 -11.56 15.74 9.63
N THR A 6 -10.89 15.69 10.77
CA THR A 6 -9.96 14.61 11.09
C THR A 6 -10.68 13.27 11.15
N GLU A 7 -11.83 13.21 11.81
CA GLU A 7 -12.65 11.99 11.88
C GLU A 7 -13.16 11.55 10.50
N ALA A 8 -13.58 12.49 9.66
CA ALA A 8 -14.04 12.19 8.31
C ALA A 8 -12.91 11.58 7.47
N ILE A 9 -11.71 12.13 7.57
CA ILE A 9 -10.52 11.58 6.89
C ILE A 9 -10.22 10.18 7.39
N ALA A 10 -10.23 9.96 8.70
CA ALA A 10 -9.96 8.65 9.30
C ALA A 10 -10.99 7.60 8.84
N GLN A 11 -12.26 7.94 8.82
CA GLN A 11 -13.32 7.05 8.34
C GLN A 11 -13.14 6.69 6.87
N ARG A 12 -12.79 7.67 6.04
CA ARG A 12 -12.53 7.42 4.61
C ARG A 12 -11.32 6.53 4.40
N MET A 13 -10.26 6.71 5.18
CA MET A 13 -9.10 5.84 5.17
C MET A 13 -9.47 4.40 5.50
N LEU A 14 -10.29 4.19 6.52
CA LEU A 14 -10.77 2.86 6.91
C LEU A 14 -11.57 2.22 5.78
N GLN A 15 -12.43 2.96 5.11
CA GLN A 15 -13.18 2.45 3.96
C GLN A 15 -12.25 1.99 2.83
N ILE A 16 -11.25 2.82 2.49
CA ILE A 16 -10.29 2.52 1.43
C ILE A 16 -9.51 1.25 1.77
N THR A 17 -8.99 1.14 2.98
CA THR A 17 -8.20 -0.02 3.41
C THR A 17 -9.05 -1.27 3.52
N ASP A 18 -10.26 -1.17 4.03
CA ASP A 18 -11.18 -2.30 4.17
C ASP A 18 -11.56 -2.89 2.81
N GLU A 19 -11.93 -2.04 1.85
CA GLU A 19 -12.23 -2.47 0.49
C GLU A 19 -11.02 -3.14 -0.17
N PHE A 20 -9.84 -2.56 0.02
CA PHE A 20 -8.61 -3.09 -0.53
C PHE A 20 -8.26 -4.46 0.08
N GLN A 21 -8.41 -4.61 1.40
CA GLN A 21 -8.18 -5.88 2.09
C GLN A 21 -9.16 -6.96 1.63
N LYS A 22 -10.42 -6.62 1.40
CA LYS A 22 -11.42 -7.56 0.87
C LYS A 22 -11.07 -8.06 -0.52
N GLN A 23 -10.49 -7.20 -1.35
CA GLN A 23 -10.10 -7.55 -2.71
C GLN A 23 -8.81 -8.35 -2.78
N THR A 24 -7.85 -8.08 -1.90
CA THR A 24 -6.48 -8.59 -2.00
C THR A 24 -6.09 -9.58 -0.91
N GLY A 25 -6.80 -9.60 0.22
CA GLY A 25 -6.46 -10.45 1.35
C GLY A 25 -5.21 -10.00 2.12
N ILE A 26 -4.75 -8.77 1.94
CA ILE A 26 -3.57 -8.25 2.64
C ILE A 26 -3.84 -8.15 4.14
N ALA A 27 -2.85 -8.54 4.96
CA ALA A 27 -2.93 -8.50 6.41
C ALA A 27 -2.97 -7.05 6.95
N ASP A 28 -3.62 -6.86 8.10
CA ASP A 28 -3.71 -5.56 8.77
C ASP A 28 -2.34 -4.93 9.02
N GLU A 29 -1.37 -5.73 9.41
CA GLU A 29 0.00 -5.27 9.70
C GLU A 29 0.65 -4.63 8.48
N VAL A 30 0.41 -5.18 7.30
CA VAL A 30 0.93 -4.65 6.04
C VAL A 30 0.25 -3.32 5.71
N VAL A 31 -1.06 -3.25 5.88
CA VAL A 31 -1.83 -2.02 5.67
C VAL A 31 -1.34 -0.91 6.59
N ASP A 32 -1.10 -1.22 7.86
CA ASP A 32 -0.59 -0.25 8.84
C ASP A 32 0.77 0.31 8.43
N ARG A 33 1.66 -0.53 7.91
CA ARG A 33 2.96 -0.08 7.40
C ARG A 33 2.82 0.83 6.18
N ILE A 34 1.90 0.53 5.29
CA ILE A 34 1.64 1.36 4.11
C ILE A 34 1.09 2.72 4.53
N ILE A 35 0.18 2.75 5.49
CA ILE A 35 -0.36 3.99 6.04
C ILE A 35 0.75 4.83 6.67
N GLU A 36 1.58 4.24 7.51
CA GLU A 36 2.70 4.93 8.14
C GLU A 36 3.67 5.49 7.11
N HIS A 37 4.01 4.72 6.10
CA HIS A 37 4.88 5.15 5.01
C HIS A 37 4.28 6.32 4.23
N SER A 38 2.98 6.28 3.98
CA SER A 38 2.25 7.35 3.30
C SER A 38 2.30 8.65 4.09
N PHE A 39 2.08 8.59 5.41
CA PHE A 39 2.20 9.76 6.28
C PHE A 39 3.61 10.34 6.29
N ARG A 40 4.63 9.51 6.31
CA ARG A 40 6.03 9.98 6.24
C ARG A 40 6.31 10.72 4.93
N LYS A 41 5.81 10.22 3.82
CA LYS A 41 5.92 10.92 2.53
C LYS A 41 5.23 12.28 2.56
N MET A 42 4.05 12.35 3.17
CA MET A 42 3.31 13.60 3.31
C MET A 42 4.07 14.63 4.13
N GLU A 43 4.70 14.21 5.22
CA GLU A 43 5.52 15.09 6.05
C GLU A 43 6.72 15.65 5.26
N LEU A 44 7.37 14.83 4.47
CA LEU A 44 8.52 15.25 3.66
C LEU A 44 8.16 16.32 2.63
N VAL A 45 6.98 16.26 2.06
CA VAL A 45 6.50 17.24 1.07
C VAL A 45 5.60 18.31 1.67
N GLN A 46 5.39 18.28 2.98
CA GLN A 46 4.53 19.22 3.72
C GLN A 46 3.11 19.30 3.14
N ALA A 47 2.58 18.16 2.74
CA ALA A 47 1.23 18.07 2.19
C ALA A 47 0.15 18.26 3.28
N PRO A 48 -1.02 18.82 2.94
CA PRO A 48 -2.13 18.90 3.88
C PRO A 48 -2.66 17.50 4.24
N PRO A 49 -3.25 17.31 5.42
CA PRO A 49 -3.70 15.99 5.87
C PRO A 49 -4.67 15.26 4.93
N GLU A 50 -5.52 15.99 4.21
CA GLU A 50 -6.46 15.41 3.25
C GLU A 50 -5.77 14.70 2.10
N TYR A 51 -4.51 15.02 1.84
CA TYR A 51 -3.74 14.42 0.77
C TYR A 51 -3.58 12.91 0.94
N ILE A 52 -3.71 12.40 2.18
CA ILE A 52 -3.67 10.96 2.44
C ILE A 52 -4.74 10.20 1.65
N LEU A 53 -5.89 10.81 1.41
CA LEU A 53 -6.99 10.18 0.67
C LEU A 53 -6.67 9.99 -0.81
N LEU A 54 -5.74 10.77 -1.35
CA LEU A 54 -5.24 10.62 -2.72
C LEU A 54 -4.02 9.66 -2.77
N LEU A 55 -3.14 9.78 -1.78
CA LEU A 55 -1.89 9.02 -1.75
C LEU A 55 -2.10 7.56 -1.37
N LEU A 56 -2.95 7.29 -0.38
CA LEU A 56 -3.14 5.94 0.16
C LEU A 56 -3.58 4.91 -0.90
N PRO A 57 -4.57 5.17 -1.76
CA PRO A 57 -4.94 4.22 -2.80
C PRO A 57 -3.78 3.90 -3.75
N ASP A 58 -2.99 4.90 -4.12
CA ASP A 58 -1.84 4.72 -4.99
C ASP A 58 -0.74 3.89 -4.32
N GLU A 59 -0.47 4.15 -3.04
CA GLU A 59 0.53 3.38 -2.27
C GLU A 59 0.11 1.93 -2.09
N LEU A 60 -1.17 1.66 -1.87
CA LEU A 60 -1.70 0.30 -1.79
C LEU A 60 -1.53 -0.44 -3.12
N LYS A 61 -1.87 0.19 -4.23
CA LYS A 61 -1.69 -0.38 -5.57
C LYS A 61 -0.22 -0.63 -5.88
N ASN A 62 0.65 0.32 -5.55
CA ASN A 62 2.09 0.18 -5.75
C ASN A 62 2.67 -0.98 -4.95
N TYR A 63 2.21 -1.18 -3.72
CA TYR A 63 2.62 -2.32 -2.91
C TYR A 63 2.25 -3.65 -3.59
N CYS A 64 1.02 -3.78 -4.04
CA CYS A 64 0.56 -4.99 -4.75
C CYS A 64 1.34 -5.22 -6.03
N PHE A 65 1.61 -4.17 -6.79
CA PHE A 65 2.40 -4.26 -8.01
C PHE A 65 3.82 -4.75 -7.72
N ARG A 66 4.48 -4.19 -6.70
CA ARG A 66 5.82 -4.63 -6.29
C ARG A 66 5.85 -6.09 -5.86
N CYS A 67 4.85 -6.54 -5.11
CA CYS A 67 4.75 -7.93 -4.70
C CYS A 67 4.58 -8.85 -5.91
N ALA A 68 3.76 -8.49 -6.88
CA ALA A 68 3.55 -9.26 -8.09
C ALA A 68 4.85 -9.34 -8.93
N VAL A 69 5.55 -8.23 -9.09
CA VAL A 69 6.83 -8.17 -9.81
C VAL A 69 7.88 -9.03 -9.12
N ASN A 70 7.96 -8.96 -7.78
CA ASN A 70 8.90 -9.77 -7.02
C ASN A 70 8.58 -11.26 -7.15
N ALA A 71 7.31 -11.66 -7.10
CA ALA A 71 6.90 -13.04 -7.27
C ALA A 71 7.27 -13.56 -8.67
N LEU A 72 7.02 -12.79 -9.72
CA LEU A 72 7.41 -13.14 -11.08
C LEU A 72 8.93 -13.22 -11.23
N GLY A 73 9.65 -12.30 -10.61
CA GLY A 73 11.11 -12.32 -10.61
C GLY A 73 11.66 -13.57 -9.95
N MET A 74 11.10 -13.99 -8.83
CA MET A 74 11.49 -15.22 -8.14
C MET A 74 11.17 -16.47 -8.97
N GLU A 75 10.02 -16.53 -9.61
CA GLU A 75 9.67 -17.64 -10.51
C GLU A 75 10.62 -17.73 -11.69
N ASN A 76 10.97 -16.60 -12.29
CA ASN A 76 11.94 -16.56 -13.39
C ASN A 76 13.34 -17.03 -12.96
N MET A 77 13.76 -16.66 -11.75
CA MET A 77 15.03 -17.13 -11.19
C MET A 77 15.03 -18.64 -10.98
N ARG A 78 13.95 -19.20 -10.43
CA ARG A 78 13.79 -20.65 -10.25
C ARG A 78 13.81 -21.37 -11.59
N ALA A 79 13.14 -20.84 -12.59
CA ALA A 79 13.15 -21.42 -13.94
C ALA A 79 14.55 -21.42 -14.55
N LYS A 80 15.32 -20.36 -14.38
CA LYS A 80 16.71 -20.29 -14.83
C LYS A 80 17.62 -21.29 -14.12
N GLU A 81 17.47 -21.42 -12.81
CA GLU A 81 18.23 -22.40 -12.02
C GLU A 81 17.91 -23.83 -12.47
N ALA A 82 16.63 -24.16 -12.66
CA ALA A 82 16.21 -25.46 -13.17
C ALA A 82 16.75 -25.72 -14.57
N GLY A 83 16.76 -24.72 -15.45
CA GLY A 83 17.31 -24.80 -16.78
C GLY A 83 18.82 -24.94 -16.80
N ALA A 84 19.52 -24.30 -15.86
CA ALA A 84 20.98 -24.38 -15.76
C ALA A 84 21.48 -25.74 -15.32
N ASN A 85 20.65 -26.53 -14.65
CA ASN A 85 20.97 -27.87 -14.16
C ASN A 85 20.67 -29.00 -15.16
N VAL A 86 20.17 -28.63 -16.31
CA VAL A 86 19.89 -29.53 -17.41
C VAL A 86 21.06 -29.49 -18.40
#